data_59a39ab56369d53e0cde913269288f94
#
_entry.id   59a39ab56369d53e0cde913269288f94
#
_cell.length_a   1.000
_cell.length_b   1.000
_cell.length_c   1.000
_cell.angle_alpha   90.00
_cell.angle_beta   90.00
_cell.angle_gamma   90.00
#
_symmetry.space_group_name_H-M   'P 1'
#
loop_
_entity.id
_entity.type
_entity.pdbx_description
1 polymer ?
#
loop_
_entity_poly.entity_id
_entity_poly.type
_entity_poly.pdbx_seq_one_letter_code
_entity_poly.pdbx_strand_id
1 'polypeptide(L)'
;MKTLFDKIRGTIPEEFPSPRIPIWFQLSVATMLVLALSIGILSYVIMERQKDNLYNHSIELGMVSLNYIADNAKVPLLTKDTLALNTLINNIASVDSHFYAFIIDQEGTIKAHTDHAKIDKRFKPFEKVEKNYRNGTVTYFNHTVHNNTPVLNLSMPIMFQSKRLGEVHVGLSLSFIQSLFIDERAFLAYSTLIIIFLGMFMAVIFGLRFSRPISQLVRATSEITRGNYDIKVNLNRNDELGTLGEAFSNMATELFRQSMMRKSFGRYVGPEVLDMIMKSSGQSWLKGRKNEASILFADIRGFTAYSEGKEPEEVVEKLNEFFSIATEVILEHRGYVDKFVGDSVLAVFGVPVSQHDHLERSIQAAIELQKKLAQAGNNGNSLLHSIGIGIASGVVVAGNIGSQIKMEYTVIGDSVNVASYLNSIAGPGEIIIGSNEKIALYDSFAADPLEPQKIKGREGLVNIYRITNQHKN
;
A
#
# COMPACT_ATOMS: atom_id res chain seq x y z
N MET A 1 -31.22 -3.39 -7.58
CA MET A 1 -29.86 -3.84 -7.23
C MET A 1 -28.73 -3.10 -7.99
N LYS A 2 -28.86 -2.90 -9.31
CA LYS A 2 -27.87 -2.11 -10.10
C LYS A 2 -27.68 -0.67 -9.58
N THR A 3 -28.73 0.03 -9.23
CA THR A 3 -28.70 1.43 -8.80
C THR A 3 -28.09 1.69 -7.42
N LEU A 4 -28.04 0.70 -6.53
CA LEU A 4 -27.38 0.81 -5.22
C LEU A 4 -25.88 0.53 -5.32
N PHE A 5 -25.48 -0.35 -6.23
CA PHE A 5 -24.08 -0.61 -6.55
C PHE A 5 -23.42 0.60 -7.26
N ASP A 6 -24.17 1.30 -8.11
CA ASP A 6 -23.66 2.49 -8.80
C ASP A 6 -23.47 3.70 -7.86
N LYS A 7 -24.27 3.78 -6.77
CA LYS A 7 -24.14 4.84 -5.76
C LYS A 7 -22.97 4.63 -4.80
N ILE A 8 -22.54 3.37 -4.59
CA ILE A 8 -21.33 3.03 -3.83
C ILE A 8 -20.07 3.14 -4.71
N ARG A 9 -20.19 2.95 -6.02
CA ARG A 9 -19.11 3.16 -7.00
C ARG A 9 -18.69 4.63 -7.13
N GLY A 10 -19.60 5.58 -6.89
CA GLY A 10 -19.34 7.02 -6.99
C GLY A 10 -18.50 7.62 -5.86
N THR A 11 -18.10 6.84 -4.85
CA THR A 11 -17.29 7.34 -3.70
C THR A 11 -15.88 6.75 -3.63
N ILE A 12 -15.51 5.92 -4.58
CA ILE A 12 -14.10 5.47 -4.71
C ILE A 12 -13.48 6.33 -5.81
N PRO A 13 -12.47 7.17 -5.53
CA PRO A 13 -11.80 7.93 -6.58
C PRO A 13 -11.19 6.96 -7.59
N GLU A 14 -11.68 6.94 -8.82
CA GLU A 14 -11.15 6.13 -9.94
C GLU A 14 -9.80 6.63 -10.48
N GLU A 15 -9.21 7.64 -9.88
CA GLU A 15 -7.89 8.13 -10.24
C GLU A 15 -6.86 7.72 -9.19
N PHE A 16 -6.24 6.55 -9.40
CA PHE A 16 -4.87 6.40 -8.92
C PHE A 16 -3.99 7.25 -9.83
N PRO A 17 -3.44 8.38 -9.33
CA PRO A 17 -2.63 9.25 -10.16
C PRO A 17 -1.39 8.48 -10.64
N SER A 18 -1.00 8.75 -11.90
CA SER A 18 0.28 8.55 -12.59
C SER A 18 1.29 7.53 -12.00
N PRO A 19 2.13 6.90 -12.77
CA PRO A 19 2.99 5.80 -12.35
C PRO A 19 3.76 6.19 -11.09
N ARG A 20 3.30 5.72 -9.93
CA ARG A 20 3.97 5.98 -8.66
C ARG A 20 5.33 5.32 -8.73
N ILE A 21 6.37 6.14 -8.62
CA ILE A 21 7.74 5.64 -8.53
C ILE A 21 7.78 4.63 -7.39
N PRO A 22 8.20 3.38 -7.64
CA PRO A 22 8.20 2.34 -6.62
C PRO A 22 9.04 2.75 -5.41
N ILE A 23 8.60 2.39 -4.21
CA ILE A 23 9.28 2.73 -2.94
C ILE A 23 10.75 2.26 -2.97
N TRP A 24 11.02 1.07 -3.54
CA TRP A 24 12.38 0.56 -3.65
C TRP A 24 13.29 1.49 -4.46
N PHE A 25 12.76 2.10 -5.53
CA PHE A 25 13.53 3.02 -6.36
C PHE A 25 13.79 4.34 -5.63
N GLN A 26 12.77 4.90 -4.97
CA GLN A 26 12.94 6.12 -4.17
C GLN A 26 13.95 5.92 -3.04
N LEU A 27 13.86 4.81 -2.32
CA LEU A 27 14.77 4.47 -1.23
C LEU A 27 16.19 4.26 -1.75
N SER A 28 16.36 3.54 -2.87
CA SER A 28 17.66 3.29 -3.49
C SER A 28 18.30 4.58 -3.99
N VAL A 29 17.54 5.48 -4.63
CA VAL A 29 18.03 6.78 -5.08
C VAL A 29 18.41 7.68 -3.89
N ALA A 30 17.57 7.75 -2.86
CA ALA A 30 17.86 8.54 -1.67
C ALA A 30 19.12 8.06 -0.94
N THR A 31 19.25 6.76 -0.72
CA THR A 31 20.44 6.18 -0.07
C THR A 31 21.69 6.37 -0.92
N MET A 32 21.60 6.22 -2.25
CA MET A 32 22.69 6.46 -3.19
C MET A 32 23.17 7.93 -3.12
N LEU A 33 22.26 8.89 -3.13
CA LEU A 33 22.59 10.31 -3.05
C LEU A 33 23.31 10.65 -1.73
N VAL A 34 22.81 10.14 -0.60
CA VAL A 34 23.42 10.35 0.71
C VAL A 34 24.83 9.75 0.76
N LEU A 35 25.00 8.51 0.27
CA LEU A 35 26.31 7.86 0.22
C LEU A 35 27.29 8.60 -0.70
N ALA A 36 26.86 8.95 -1.91
CA ALA A 36 27.71 9.68 -2.87
C ALA A 36 28.15 11.04 -2.31
N LEU A 37 27.25 11.78 -1.68
CA LEU A 37 27.53 13.06 -1.07
C LEU A 37 28.51 12.91 0.11
N SER A 38 28.25 11.97 1.02
CA SER A 38 29.07 11.73 2.20
C SER A 38 30.50 11.32 1.84
N ILE A 39 30.64 10.38 0.89
CA ILE A 39 31.93 9.88 0.44
C ILE A 39 32.65 10.96 -0.35
N GLY A 40 31.95 11.73 -1.20
CA GLY A 40 32.52 12.85 -1.94
C GLY A 40 33.09 13.94 -1.03
N ILE A 41 32.33 14.33 0.02
CA ILE A 41 32.82 15.31 1.00
C ILE A 41 34.04 14.76 1.76
N LEU A 42 33.99 13.50 2.20
CA LEU A 42 35.10 12.89 2.94
C LEU A 42 36.36 12.80 2.07
N SER A 43 36.22 12.36 0.81
CA SER A 43 37.37 12.32 -0.13
C SER A 43 37.96 13.69 -0.37
N TYR A 44 37.14 14.73 -0.53
CA TYR A 44 37.58 16.09 -0.67
C TYR A 44 38.39 16.58 0.55
N VAL A 45 37.86 16.35 1.76
CA VAL A 45 38.51 16.75 3.01
C VAL A 45 39.82 16.01 3.21
N ILE A 46 39.89 14.72 2.92
CA ILE A 46 41.15 13.94 3.02
C ILE A 46 42.18 14.47 2.04
N MET A 47 41.76 14.73 0.80
CA MET A 47 42.67 15.24 -0.24
C MET A 47 43.26 16.62 0.12
N GLU A 48 42.44 17.53 0.65
CA GLU A 48 42.91 18.85 1.08
C GLU A 48 43.87 18.74 2.27
N ARG A 49 43.57 17.89 3.25
CA ARG A 49 44.48 17.65 4.40
C ARG A 49 45.77 17.01 3.98
N GLN A 50 45.78 16.06 3.05
CA GLN A 50 47.03 15.45 2.55
C GLN A 50 47.90 16.48 1.86
N LYS A 51 47.32 17.36 1.03
CA LYS A 51 48.03 18.43 0.36
C LYS A 51 48.73 19.36 1.37
N ASP A 52 48.02 19.80 2.40
CA ASP A 52 48.56 20.65 3.45
C ASP A 52 49.67 19.95 4.26
N ASN A 53 49.47 18.70 4.61
CA ASN A 53 50.45 17.90 5.34
C ASN A 53 51.75 17.74 4.56
N LEU A 54 51.67 17.42 3.27
CA LEU A 54 52.86 17.26 2.44
C LEU A 54 53.56 18.59 2.19
N TYR A 55 52.82 19.69 2.01
CA TYR A 55 53.41 21.01 1.90
C TYR A 55 54.17 21.37 3.18
N ASN A 56 53.60 21.15 4.35
CA ASN A 56 54.25 21.39 5.64
C ASN A 56 55.49 20.49 5.85
N HIS A 57 55.38 19.21 5.49
CA HIS A 57 56.52 18.28 5.58
C HIS A 57 57.65 18.67 4.66
N SER A 58 57.34 19.19 3.46
CA SER A 58 58.37 19.74 2.55
C SER A 58 59.08 20.95 3.13
N ILE A 59 58.35 21.82 3.84
CA ILE A 59 58.97 22.96 4.57
C ILE A 59 59.89 22.44 5.67
N GLU A 60 59.48 21.44 6.44
CA GLU A 60 60.33 20.86 7.50
C GLU A 60 61.61 20.24 6.94
N LEU A 61 61.54 19.45 5.86
CA LEU A 61 62.72 18.92 5.18
C LEU A 61 63.62 20.00 4.63
N GLY A 62 63.02 21.03 4.03
CA GLY A 62 63.75 22.20 3.58
C GLY A 62 64.51 22.95 4.71
N MET A 63 63.87 23.09 5.88
CA MET A 63 64.48 23.68 7.07
C MET A 63 65.62 22.85 7.61
N VAL A 64 65.49 21.50 7.59
CA VAL A 64 66.64 20.63 7.95
C VAL A 64 67.82 20.85 7.01
N SER A 65 67.57 20.90 5.69
CA SER A 65 68.60 21.16 4.69
C SER A 65 69.25 22.55 4.87
N LEU A 66 68.43 23.58 5.12
CA LEU A 66 68.96 24.95 5.38
C LEU A 66 69.83 25.02 6.63
N ASN A 67 69.38 24.44 7.75
CA ASN A 67 70.16 24.41 8.98
C ASN A 67 71.52 23.72 8.77
N TYR A 68 71.48 22.55 8.10
CA TYR A 68 72.72 21.83 7.79
C TYR A 68 73.69 22.67 6.94
N ILE A 69 73.23 23.34 5.87
CA ILE A 69 74.06 24.21 5.05
C ILE A 69 74.55 25.41 5.88
N ALA A 70 73.64 26.08 6.60
CA ALA A 70 73.99 27.28 7.36
C ALA A 70 75.04 27.00 8.42
N ASP A 71 75.03 25.88 9.09
CA ASP A 71 75.96 25.50 10.11
C ASP A 71 77.31 25.14 9.52
N ASN A 72 77.37 24.40 8.40
CA ASN A 72 78.62 23.94 7.77
C ASN A 72 79.23 25.01 6.84
N ALA A 73 78.45 26.00 6.39
CA ALA A 73 78.99 27.08 5.53
C ALA A 73 79.71 28.20 6.28
N LYS A 74 79.64 28.29 7.62
CA LYS A 74 80.19 29.36 8.45
C LYS A 74 81.71 29.51 8.23
N VAL A 75 82.44 28.43 8.38
CA VAL A 75 83.96 28.44 8.25
C VAL A 75 84.31 28.64 6.78
N PRO A 76 83.83 27.91 5.79
CA PRO A 76 84.11 28.13 4.40
C PRO A 76 83.83 29.57 3.90
N LEU A 77 82.77 30.23 4.38
CA LEU A 77 82.50 31.64 4.05
C LEU A 77 83.54 32.57 4.63
N LEU A 78 84.03 32.37 5.86
CA LEU A 78 85.01 33.15 6.51
C LEU A 78 86.41 32.97 5.84
N THR A 79 86.76 31.76 5.45
CA THR A 79 88.03 31.41 4.79
C THR A 79 87.98 31.63 3.28
N LYS A 80 86.86 32.00 2.71
CA LYS A 80 86.64 32.15 1.28
C LYS A 80 86.91 30.87 0.49
N ASP A 81 86.65 29.68 1.11
CA ASP A 81 86.80 28.38 0.49
C ASP A 81 85.59 28.05 -0.40
N THR A 82 85.68 28.46 -1.64
CA THR A 82 84.62 28.24 -2.63
C THR A 82 84.45 26.79 -2.99
N LEU A 83 85.49 25.95 -2.89
CA LEU A 83 85.39 24.50 -3.19
C LEU A 83 84.59 23.80 -2.12
N ALA A 84 84.85 24.08 -0.84
CA ALA A 84 84.07 23.52 0.27
C ALA A 84 82.58 23.95 0.22
N LEU A 85 82.30 25.22 -0.13
CA LEU A 85 80.91 25.71 -0.30
C LEU A 85 80.21 25.02 -1.46
N ASN A 86 80.86 24.83 -2.60
CA ASN A 86 80.22 24.13 -3.74
C ASN A 86 80.04 22.66 -3.46
N THR A 87 80.94 21.98 -2.76
CA THR A 87 80.73 20.59 -2.34
C THR A 87 79.52 20.43 -1.41
N LEU A 88 79.40 21.36 -0.46
CA LEU A 88 78.26 21.38 0.46
C LEU A 88 76.95 21.54 -0.27
N ILE A 89 76.88 22.47 -1.23
CA ILE A 89 75.67 22.72 -2.03
C ILE A 89 75.35 21.53 -2.95
N ASN A 90 76.39 20.94 -3.61
CA ASN A 90 76.14 19.79 -4.50
C ASN A 90 75.71 18.53 -3.77
N ASN A 91 76.21 18.30 -2.54
CA ASN A 91 75.70 17.15 -1.72
C ASN A 91 74.22 17.22 -1.40
N ILE A 92 73.73 18.44 -1.22
CA ILE A 92 72.28 18.63 -0.95
C ILE A 92 71.47 18.60 -2.25
N ALA A 93 72.00 19.14 -3.32
CA ALA A 93 71.37 19.14 -4.63
C ALA A 93 71.16 17.72 -5.21
N SER A 94 71.90 16.72 -4.70
CA SER A 94 71.70 15.31 -5.11
C SER A 94 70.44 14.67 -4.59
N VAL A 95 69.66 15.34 -3.73
CA VAL A 95 68.40 14.90 -3.26
C VAL A 95 67.31 15.31 -4.26
N ASP A 96 66.54 14.36 -4.80
CA ASP A 96 65.59 14.55 -5.90
C ASP A 96 64.49 15.63 -5.67
N SER A 97 64.26 15.99 -4.41
CA SER A 97 63.31 17.06 -4.06
C SER A 97 63.84 18.49 -4.23
N HIS A 98 65.17 18.66 -4.39
CA HIS A 98 65.81 19.99 -4.48
C HIS A 98 65.88 20.42 -5.93
N PHE A 99 65.43 21.63 -6.22
CA PHE A 99 65.51 22.24 -7.56
C PHE A 99 66.74 23.07 -7.71
N TYR A 100 67.15 23.80 -6.67
CA TYR A 100 68.36 24.50 -6.57
C TYR A 100 68.80 24.72 -5.09
N ALA A 101 70.06 24.96 -4.86
CA ALA A 101 70.56 25.49 -3.61
C ALA A 101 71.71 26.48 -3.93
N PHE A 102 71.79 27.54 -3.15
CA PHE A 102 72.96 28.52 -3.29
C PHE A 102 73.17 29.28 -2.00
N ILE A 103 74.38 29.86 -1.90
CA ILE A 103 74.83 30.68 -0.78
C ILE A 103 75.30 32.05 -1.32
N ILE A 104 74.76 33.11 -0.69
CA ILE A 104 75.25 34.50 -0.97
C ILE A 104 76.01 35.03 0.23
N ASP A 105 77.00 35.90 -0.06
CA ASP A 105 77.76 36.62 0.96
C ASP A 105 77.01 37.89 1.45
N GLN A 106 77.71 38.69 2.31
CA GLN A 106 77.16 39.95 2.83
C GLN A 106 76.97 41.03 1.76
N GLU A 107 77.71 40.93 0.64
CA GLU A 107 77.63 41.87 -0.48
C GLU A 107 76.57 41.48 -1.50
N GLY A 108 75.92 40.35 -1.29
CA GLY A 108 74.90 39.83 -2.19
C GLY A 108 75.49 39.08 -3.39
N THR A 109 76.73 38.59 -3.30
CA THR A 109 77.40 37.81 -4.35
C THR A 109 77.22 36.33 -4.10
N ILE A 110 76.89 35.56 -5.12
CA ILE A 110 76.68 34.12 -5.04
C ILE A 110 78.06 33.43 -4.95
N LYS A 111 78.31 32.78 -3.81
CA LYS A 111 79.58 32.09 -3.57
C LYS A 111 79.55 30.61 -3.89
N ALA A 112 78.38 30.00 -3.86
CA ALA A 112 78.16 28.65 -4.31
C ALA A 112 76.76 28.54 -4.88
N HIS A 113 76.56 27.76 -5.90
CA HIS A 113 75.21 27.50 -6.55
C HIS A 113 75.26 26.14 -7.22
N THR A 114 74.11 25.43 -7.22
CA THR A 114 73.90 24.17 -7.99
C THR A 114 74.13 24.36 -9.49
N ASP A 115 73.80 25.52 -10.02
CA ASP A 115 74.15 25.94 -11.37
C ASP A 115 75.45 26.78 -11.33
N HIS A 116 76.58 26.16 -11.68
CA HIS A 116 77.90 26.77 -11.64
C HIS A 116 78.03 28.07 -12.47
N ALA A 117 77.16 28.24 -13.49
CA ALA A 117 77.14 29.44 -14.31
C ALA A 117 76.73 30.72 -13.57
N LYS A 118 76.14 30.58 -12.34
CA LYS A 118 75.68 31.68 -11.50
C LYS A 118 76.67 32.10 -10.39
N ILE A 119 77.75 31.37 -10.20
CA ILE A 119 78.78 31.68 -9.19
C ILE A 119 79.40 33.01 -9.51
N ASP A 120 79.80 33.77 -8.48
CA ASP A 120 80.39 35.11 -8.51
C ASP A 120 79.49 36.20 -9.17
N LYS A 121 78.31 35.90 -9.51
CA LYS A 121 77.31 36.89 -9.95
C LYS A 121 76.52 37.48 -8.76
N ARG A 122 76.12 38.74 -8.94
CA ARG A 122 75.25 39.38 -7.93
C ARG A 122 73.87 38.77 -7.94
N PHE A 123 73.36 38.39 -6.75
CA PHE A 123 72.03 37.83 -6.61
C PHE A 123 71.03 38.90 -7.01
N LYS A 124 70.04 38.49 -7.87
CA LYS A 124 68.87 39.28 -8.20
C LYS A 124 67.71 38.76 -7.42
N PRO A 125 66.92 39.63 -6.70
CA PRO A 125 65.73 39.20 -5.99
C PRO A 125 64.73 38.46 -6.89
N PHE A 126 64.05 37.50 -6.33
CA PHE A 126 63.08 36.73 -7.09
C PHE A 126 61.92 37.62 -7.56
N GLU A 127 61.55 37.48 -8.84
CA GLU A 127 60.39 38.14 -9.44
C GLU A 127 59.12 37.31 -9.11
N LYS A 128 57.97 37.99 -8.81
CA LYS A 128 56.67 37.38 -8.55
C LYS A 128 56.64 36.46 -7.32
N VAL A 129 56.93 37.00 -6.15
CA VAL A 129 56.68 36.28 -4.86
C VAL A 129 55.21 36.38 -4.49
N GLU A 130 54.53 35.22 -4.41
CA GLU A 130 53.07 35.18 -4.11
C GLU A 130 52.76 35.58 -2.65
N LYS A 131 53.49 35.05 -1.69
CA LYS A 131 53.40 35.42 -0.25
C LYS A 131 54.72 35.05 0.44
N ASN A 132 55.14 35.91 1.35
CA ASN A 132 56.35 35.69 2.14
C ASN A 132 55.96 35.30 3.55
N TYR A 133 56.35 34.11 3.98
CA TYR A 133 56.08 33.57 5.31
C TYR A 133 57.35 33.50 6.11
N ARG A 134 57.32 33.69 7.42
CA ARG A 134 58.42 33.59 8.32
C ARG A 134 58.13 32.61 9.46
N ASN A 135 59.02 31.63 9.62
CA ASN A 135 59.04 30.70 10.73
C ASN A 135 60.40 30.77 11.45
N GLY A 136 60.43 31.48 12.58
CA GLY A 136 61.70 31.76 13.27
C GLY A 136 62.67 32.63 12.42
N THR A 137 63.79 32.04 12.12
CA THR A 137 64.89 32.69 11.27
C THR A 137 64.71 32.35 9.78
N VAL A 138 63.82 31.40 9.44
CA VAL A 138 63.61 30.95 8.06
C VAL A 138 62.53 31.76 7.40
N THR A 139 62.75 32.22 6.19
CA THR A 139 61.78 32.86 5.31
C THR A 139 61.50 31.92 4.16
N TYR A 140 60.23 31.72 3.83
CA TYR A 140 59.84 30.88 2.70
C TYR A 140 58.75 31.53 1.87
N PHE A 141 58.74 31.27 0.59
CA PHE A 141 57.77 31.77 -0.38
C PHE A 141 57.77 30.95 -1.65
N ASN A 142 56.62 30.96 -2.34
CA ASN A 142 56.48 30.32 -3.64
C ASN A 142 56.87 31.32 -4.74
N HIS A 143 57.56 30.84 -5.74
CA HIS A 143 57.88 31.59 -6.96
C HIS A 143 57.99 30.64 -8.15
N THR A 144 57.98 31.17 -9.36
CA THR A 144 58.10 30.39 -10.58
C THR A 144 59.50 30.64 -11.20
N VAL A 145 60.12 29.55 -11.60
CA VAL A 145 61.40 29.57 -12.30
C VAL A 145 61.16 29.36 -13.82
N HIS A 146 62.25 29.49 -14.65
CA HIS A 146 62.17 29.23 -16.09
C HIS A 146 61.32 28.01 -16.42
N ASN A 147 60.49 28.07 -17.45
CA ASN A 147 59.47 27.09 -17.83
C ASN A 147 58.18 26.99 -16.90
N ASN A 148 57.92 28.07 -16.15
CA ASN A 148 56.73 28.13 -15.31
C ASN A 148 56.67 27.03 -14.22
N THR A 149 57.86 26.49 -13.81
CA THR A 149 57.93 25.49 -12.75
C THR A 149 57.76 26.16 -11.39
N PRO A 150 56.72 25.77 -10.59
CA PRO A 150 56.53 26.33 -9.26
C PRO A 150 57.57 25.75 -8.29
N VAL A 151 58.24 26.62 -7.55
CA VAL A 151 59.28 26.26 -6.60
C VAL A 151 59.00 26.94 -5.26
N LEU A 152 59.09 26.18 -4.18
CA LEU A 152 59.06 26.70 -2.83
C LEU A 152 60.55 27.10 -2.45
N ASN A 153 60.83 28.39 -2.36
CA ASN A 153 62.09 28.85 -1.87
C ASN A 153 62.08 29.01 -0.36
N LEU A 154 63.07 28.45 0.30
CA LEU A 154 63.35 28.69 1.71
C LEU A 154 64.71 29.39 1.82
N SER A 155 64.81 30.38 2.71
CA SER A 155 66.06 31.05 2.96
C SER A 155 66.30 31.27 4.46
N MET A 156 67.58 31.28 4.85
CA MET A 156 68.01 31.50 6.21
C MET A 156 69.33 32.27 6.25
N PRO A 157 69.50 33.29 7.15
CA PRO A 157 70.78 33.99 7.34
C PRO A 157 71.78 33.05 7.98
N ILE A 158 73.05 33.09 7.47
CA ILE A 158 74.21 32.40 8.05
C ILE A 158 74.81 33.34 9.07
N MET A 159 74.77 32.98 10.35
CA MET A 159 75.22 33.80 11.47
C MET A 159 76.48 33.21 12.12
N PHE A 160 77.46 34.07 12.44
CA PHE A 160 78.59 33.69 13.26
C PHE A 160 78.87 34.78 14.28
N GLN A 161 78.89 34.44 15.58
CA GLN A 161 79.11 35.37 16.67
C GLN A 161 78.23 36.66 16.55
N SER A 162 76.95 36.47 16.27
CA SER A 162 75.95 37.55 16.09
C SER A 162 76.14 38.43 14.84
N LYS A 163 77.13 38.11 13.97
CA LYS A 163 77.37 38.83 12.71
C LYS A 163 76.80 37.96 11.55
N ARG A 164 76.04 38.60 10.67
CA ARG A 164 75.58 37.95 9.45
C ARG A 164 76.69 37.79 8.47
N LEU A 165 77.04 36.56 8.06
CA LEU A 165 78.02 36.23 7.07
C LEU A 165 77.54 36.15 5.65
N GLY A 166 76.26 35.82 5.54
CA GLY A 166 75.58 35.58 4.26
C GLY A 166 74.18 35.05 4.43
N GLU A 167 73.59 34.47 3.39
CA GLU A 167 72.34 33.86 3.38
C GLU A 167 72.33 32.58 2.51
N VAL A 168 71.67 31.53 2.94
CA VAL A 168 71.46 30.30 2.17
C VAL A 168 70.04 30.25 1.65
N HIS A 169 69.91 29.81 0.42
CA HIS A 169 68.61 29.57 -0.26
C HIS A 169 68.56 28.14 -0.73
N VAL A 170 67.41 27.49 -0.53
CA VAL A 170 67.05 26.15 -1.03
C VAL A 170 65.71 26.23 -1.70
N GLY A 171 65.63 25.82 -2.95
CA GLY A 171 64.41 25.73 -3.72
C GLY A 171 63.98 24.30 -3.84
N LEU A 172 62.79 24.02 -3.34
CA LEU A 172 62.11 22.71 -3.44
C LEU A 172 61.16 22.71 -4.62
N SER A 173 61.16 21.63 -5.42
CA SER A 173 60.30 21.48 -6.58
C SER A 173 58.89 21.15 -6.13
N LEU A 174 57.94 22.07 -6.33
CA LEU A 174 56.52 21.80 -6.09
C LEU A 174 55.93 20.83 -7.13
N SER A 175 56.54 20.73 -8.32
CA SER A 175 56.13 19.75 -9.33
C SER A 175 56.47 18.31 -8.91
N PHE A 176 57.60 18.08 -8.24
CA PHE A 176 57.91 16.77 -7.64
C PHE A 176 56.90 16.38 -6.57
N ILE A 177 56.56 17.33 -5.70
CA ILE A 177 55.50 17.12 -4.70
C ILE A 177 54.17 16.80 -5.38
N GLN A 178 53.80 17.52 -6.46
CA GLN A 178 52.57 17.28 -7.20
C GLN A 178 52.55 15.90 -7.90
N SER A 179 53.68 15.42 -8.40
CA SER A 179 53.74 14.10 -9.06
C SER A 179 53.46 12.95 -8.10
N LEU A 180 53.92 13.04 -6.85
CA LEU A 180 53.59 12.05 -5.80
C LEU A 180 52.08 11.96 -5.51
N PHE A 181 51.34 13.05 -5.75
CA PHE A 181 49.88 13.07 -5.56
C PHE A 181 49.09 12.44 -6.70
N ILE A 182 49.62 12.37 -7.90
CA ILE A 182 48.87 11.91 -9.06
C ILE A 182 48.47 10.44 -8.86
N ASP A 183 49.37 9.61 -8.42
CA ASP A 183 49.14 8.19 -8.19
C ASP A 183 48.18 7.94 -7.00
N GLU A 184 48.36 8.69 -5.91
CA GLU A 184 47.48 8.61 -4.75
C GLU A 184 46.04 9.10 -5.06
N ARG A 185 45.90 10.16 -5.87
CA ARG A 185 44.62 10.66 -6.33
C ARG A 185 43.87 9.61 -7.16
N ALA A 186 44.58 8.94 -8.06
CA ALA A 186 43.97 7.87 -8.87
C ALA A 186 43.48 6.72 -7.97
N PHE A 187 44.28 6.29 -7.01
CA PHE A 187 43.89 5.25 -6.05
C PHE A 187 42.68 5.66 -5.21
N LEU A 188 42.64 6.89 -4.68
CA LEU A 188 41.51 7.43 -3.94
C LEU A 188 40.24 7.51 -4.82
N ALA A 189 40.37 7.94 -6.07
CA ALA A 189 39.24 8.02 -7.00
C ALA A 189 38.67 6.64 -7.33
N TYR A 190 39.54 5.65 -7.61
CA TYR A 190 39.08 4.27 -7.87
C TYR A 190 38.44 3.62 -6.65
N SER A 191 39.04 3.78 -5.47
CA SER A 191 38.46 3.24 -4.22
C SER A 191 37.11 3.90 -3.91
N THR A 192 36.97 5.21 -4.09
CA THR A 192 35.69 5.92 -3.93
C THR A 192 34.63 5.40 -4.89
N LEU A 193 34.98 5.21 -6.17
CA LEU A 193 34.04 4.65 -7.17
C LEU A 193 33.58 3.23 -6.80
N ILE A 194 34.51 2.38 -6.34
CA ILE A 194 34.18 1.01 -5.91
C ILE A 194 33.22 1.03 -4.73
N ILE A 195 33.46 1.88 -3.72
CA ILE A 195 32.59 1.98 -2.55
C ILE A 195 31.20 2.51 -2.93
N ILE A 196 31.12 3.52 -3.81
CA ILE A 196 29.84 4.03 -4.33
C ILE A 196 29.09 2.93 -5.08
N PHE A 197 29.78 2.19 -5.95
CA PHE A 197 29.16 1.08 -6.69
C PHE A 197 28.65 -0.03 -5.77
N LEU A 198 29.43 -0.42 -4.78
CA LEU A 198 29.05 -1.42 -3.79
C LEU A 198 27.85 -0.94 -2.95
N GLY A 199 27.87 0.32 -2.52
CA GLY A 199 26.76 0.94 -1.79
C GLY A 199 25.49 1.00 -2.60
N MET A 200 25.58 1.36 -3.88
CA MET A 200 24.43 1.35 -4.81
C MET A 200 23.86 -0.06 -4.99
N PHE A 201 24.71 -1.06 -5.20
CA PHE A 201 24.31 -2.46 -5.33
C PHE A 201 23.56 -2.93 -4.08
N MET A 202 24.08 -2.64 -2.88
CA MET A 202 23.41 -2.97 -1.63
C MET A 202 22.08 -2.22 -1.46
N ALA A 203 22.01 -0.94 -1.81
CA ALA A 203 20.77 -0.15 -1.73
C ALA A 203 19.66 -0.74 -2.60
N VAL A 204 19.99 -1.22 -3.81
CA VAL A 204 19.03 -1.89 -4.70
C VAL A 204 18.55 -3.21 -4.08
N ILE A 205 19.47 -4.03 -3.56
CA ILE A 205 19.11 -5.30 -2.90
C ILE A 205 18.16 -5.06 -1.73
N PHE A 206 18.51 -4.14 -0.83
CA PHE A 206 17.66 -3.79 0.31
C PHE A 206 16.30 -3.25 -0.14
N GLY A 207 16.29 -2.32 -1.10
CA GLY A 207 15.06 -1.77 -1.66
C GLY A 207 14.12 -2.85 -2.19
N LEU A 208 14.63 -3.80 -2.97
CA LEU A 208 13.84 -4.93 -3.48
C LEU A 208 13.39 -5.88 -2.37
N ARG A 209 14.28 -6.16 -1.40
CA ARG A 209 14.00 -7.07 -0.28
C ARG A 209 12.86 -6.57 0.63
N PHE A 210 12.72 -5.27 0.81
CA PHE A 210 11.65 -4.67 1.61
C PHE A 210 10.41 -4.32 0.80
N SER A 211 10.57 -3.79 -0.42
CA SER A 211 9.43 -3.32 -1.21
C SER A 211 8.56 -4.45 -1.76
N ARG A 212 9.14 -5.60 -2.14
CA ARG A 212 8.38 -6.73 -2.68
C ARG A 212 7.33 -7.27 -1.71
N PRO A 213 7.64 -7.59 -0.44
CA PRO A 213 6.65 -8.02 0.55
C PRO A 213 5.55 -6.98 0.78
N ILE A 214 5.92 -5.71 0.90
CA ILE A 214 4.94 -4.62 1.07
C ILE A 214 4.00 -4.54 -0.12
N SER A 215 4.50 -4.67 -1.35
CA SER A 215 3.68 -4.67 -2.56
C SER A 215 2.73 -5.87 -2.62
N GLN A 216 3.14 -7.04 -2.10
CA GLN A 216 2.25 -8.21 -1.99
C GLN A 216 1.11 -7.93 -1.01
N LEU A 217 1.39 -7.34 0.15
CA LEU A 217 0.37 -6.96 1.13
C LEU A 217 -0.61 -5.92 0.55
N VAL A 218 -0.10 -4.91 -0.17
CA VAL A 218 -0.96 -3.90 -0.84
C VAL A 218 -1.89 -4.54 -1.87
N ARG A 219 -1.40 -5.49 -2.68
CA ARG A 219 -2.24 -6.23 -3.64
C ARG A 219 -3.29 -7.07 -2.91
N ALA A 220 -2.90 -7.79 -1.87
CA ALA A 220 -3.83 -8.58 -1.06
C ALA A 220 -4.91 -7.70 -0.42
N THR A 221 -4.57 -6.51 0.08
CA THR A 221 -5.55 -5.55 0.60
C THR A 221 -6.54 -5.11 -0.48
N SER A 222 -6.06 -4.86 -1.71
CA SER A 222 -6.94 -4.51 -2.84
C SER A 222 -7.92 -5.63 -3.18
N GLU A 223 -7.49 -6.89 -3.13
CA GLU A 223 -8.38 -8.03 -3.36
C GLU A 223 -9.44 -8.17 -2.26
N ILE A 224 -9.06 -8.00 -0.98
CA ILE A 224 -10.02 -7.97 0.13
C ILE A 224 -11.08 -6.87 -0.09
N THR A 225 -10.66 -5.68 -0.52
CA THR A 225 -11.59 -4.58 -0.80
C THR A 225 -12.58 -4.92 -1.92
N ARG A 226 -12.19 -5.78 -2.87
CA ARG A 226 -13.06 -6.30 -3.94
C ARG A 226 -13.98 -7.44 -3.48
N GLY A 227 -13.88 -7.85 -2.21
CA GLY A 227 -14.68 -8.94 -1.65
C GLY A 227 -14.08 -10.34 -1.83
N ASN A 228 -12.86 -10.44 -2.33
CA ASN A 228 -12.13 -11.70 -2.40
C ASN A 228 -11.36 -11.90 -1.09
N TYR A 229 -11.90 -12.70 -0.18
CA TYR A 229 -11.31 -12.97 1.14
C TYR A 229 -10.49 -14.27 1.17
N ASP A 230 -10.54 -15.11 0.13
CA ASP A 230 -9.76 -16.36 0.07
C ASP A 230 -8.33 -16.09 -0.41
N ILE A 231 -7.57 -15.38 0.43
CA ILE A 231 -6.23 -14.94 0.12
C ILE A 231 -5.29 -15.38 1.24
N LYS A 232 -4.18 -16.01 0.86
CA LYS A 232 -3.08 -16.33 1.77
C LYS A 232 -1.84 -15.54 1.38
N VAL A 233 -1.34 -14.72 2.29
CA VAL A 233 -0.09 -14.00 2.11
C VAL A 233 1.01 -14.76 2.84
N ASN A 234 1.81 -15.51 2.09
CA ASN A 234 2.98 -16.20 2.64
C ASN A 234 4.25 -15.45 2.22
N LEU A 235 4.86 -14.73 3.15
CA LEU A 235 6.07 -13.95 2.88
C LEU A 235 7.37 -14.75 3.10
N ASN A 236 7.28 -15.95 3.66
CA ASN A 236 8.42 -16.87 3.92
C ASN A 236 9.60 -16.16 4.62
N ARG A 237 9.31 -15.39 5.68
CA ARG A 237 10.26 -14.56 6.43
C ARG A 237 10.05 -14.74 7.93
N ASN A 238 11.16 -14.60 8.70
CA ASN A 238 11.15 -14.71 10.16
C ASN A 238 11.42 -13.35 10.84
N ASP A 239 10.95 -12.27 10.24
CA ASP A 239 11.06 -10.90 10.75
C ASP A 239 9.67 -10.26 10.92
N GLU A 240 9.64 -8.96 11.24
CA GLU A 240 8.41 -8.20 11.48
C GLU A 240 7.49 -8.21 10.25
N LEU A 241 8.04 -8.27 9.03
CA LEU A 241 7.24 -8.39 7.81
C LEU A 241 6.63 -9.78 7.68
N GLY A 242 7.31 -10.83 8.13
CA GLY A 242 6.76 -12.17 8.23
C GLY A 242 5.58 -12.21 9.18
N THR A 243 5.75 -11.67 10.40
CA THR A 243 4.69 -11.56 11.41
C THR A 243 3.50 -10.75 10.87
N LEU A 244 3.75 -9.66 10.16
CA LEU A 244 2.69 -8.86 9.52
C LEU A 244 1.93 -9.66 8.44
N GLY A 245 2.63 -10.47 7.65
CA GLY A 245 2.03 -11.35 6.64
C GLY A 245 1.12 -12.42 7.27
N GLU A 246 1.54 -13.01 8.38
CA GLU A 246 0.73 -13.97 9.15
C GLU A 246 -0.52 -13.31 9.75
N ALA A 247 -0.35 -12.16 10.40
CA ALA A 247 -1.47 -11.39 10.96
C ALA A 247 -2.48 -11.01 9.87
N PHE A 248 -2.01 -10.61 8.69
CA PHE A 248 -2.86 -10.30 7.54
C PHE A 248 -3.62 -11.53 7.04
N SER A 249 -2.95 -12.69 6.94
CA SER A 249 -3.58 -13.94 6.52
C SER A 249 -4.65 -14.41 7.51
N ASN A 250 -4.39 -14.26 8.81
CA ASN A 250 -5.37 -14.57 9.86
C ASN A 250 -6.60 -13.66 9.76
N MET A 251 -6.39 -12.36 9.52
CA MET A 251 -7.49 -11.40 9.28
C MET A 251 -8.30 -11.77 8.03
N ALA A 252 -7.65 -12.12 6.92
CA ALA A 252 -8.32 -12.53 5.69
C ALA A 252 -9.17 -13.80 5.90
N THR A 253 -8.63 -14.79 6.63
CA THR A 253 -9.35 -16.01 6.99
C THR A 253 -10.57 -15.72 7.84
N GLU A 254 -10.48 -14.81 8.81
CA GLU A 254 -11.62 -14.42 9.64
C GLU A 254 -12.71 -13.69 8.83
N LEU A 255 -12.30 -12.77 7.94
CA LEU A 255 -13.24 -12.11 7.03
C LEU A 255 -13.90 -13.10 6.07
N PHE A 256 -13.16 -14.10 5.57
CA PHE A 256 -13.72 -15.18 4.77
C PHE A 256 -14.78 -15.97 5.55
N ARG A 257 -14.47 -16.35 6.79
CA ARG A 257 -15.37 -17.06 7.69
C ARG A 257 -16.65 -16.25 7.95
N GLN A 258 -16.50 -14.96 8.24
CA GLN A 258 -17.65 -14.05 8.44
C GLN A 258 -18.49 -13.91 7.17
N SER A 259 -17.87 -13.80 6.00
CA SER A 259 -18.56 -13.73 4.72
C SER A 259 -19.34 -15.01 4.43
N MET A 260 -18.76 -16.18 4.69
CA MET A 260 -19.44 -17.48 4.54
C MET A 260 -20.59 -17.64 5.53
N MET A 261 -20.38 -17.22 6.79
CA MET A 261 -21.43 -17.23 7.81
C MET A 261 -22.59 -16.32 7.39
N ARG A 262 -22.29 -15.11 6.91
CA ARG A 262 -23.30 -14.16 6.40
C ARG A 262 -24.11 -14.74 5.25
N LYS A 263 -23.45 -15.38 4.27
CA LYS A 263 -24.12 -16.03 3.13
C LYS A 263 -25.02 -17.18 3.59
N SER A 264 -24.52 -18.01 4.50
CA SER A 264 -25.27 -19.14 5.04
C SER A 264 -26.45 -18.65 5.85
N PHE A 265 -26.25 -17.69 6.76
CA PHE A 265 -27.34 -17.13 7.59
C PHE A 265 -28.41 -16.45 6.75
N GLY A 266 -28.03 -15.76 5.66
CA GLY A 266 -29.02 -15.17 4.73
C GLY A 266 -29.95 -16.16 4.04
N ARG A 267 -29.59 -17.46 3.95
CA ARG A 267 -30.48 -18.52 3.45
C ARG A 267 -31.56 -18.93 4.47
N TYR A 268 -31.25 -18.77 5.77
CA TYR A 268 -32.20 -19.15 6.84
C TYR A 268 -33.14 -18.02 7.24
N VAL A 269 -32.70 -16.76 7.12
CA VAL A 269 -33.44 -15.60 7.64
C VAL A 269 -34.02 -14.71 6.51
N GLY A 270 -33.57 -14.91 5.29
CA GLY A 270 -33.87 -14.04 4.15
C GLY A 270 -32.94 -12.81 4.07
N PRO A 271 -32.57 -12.35 2.85
CA PRO A 271 -31.63 -11.29 2.64
C PRO A 271 -32.11 -9.93 3.17
N GLU A 272 -33.42 -9.65 3.09
CA GLU A 272 -34.00 -8.39 3.53
C GLU A 272 -33.94 -8.24 5.05
N VAL A 273 -34.24 -9.31 5.79
CA VAL A 273 -34.18 -9.36 7.25
C VAL A 273 -32.71 -9.28 7.71
N LEU A 274 -31.80 -9.99 7.04
CA LEU A 274 -30.36 -9.89 7.33
C LEU A 274 -29.85 -8.46 7.15
N ASP A 275 -30.23 -7.80 6.07
CA ASP A 275 -29.86 -6.39 5.82
C ASP A 275 -30.43 -5.44 6.88
N MET A 276 -31.66 -5.69 7.34
CA MET A 276 -32.29 -4.93 8.42
C MET A 276 -31.52 -5.11 9.74
N ILE A 277 -31.16 -6.34 10.08
CA ILE A 277 -30.35 -6.66 11.28
C ILE A 277 -28.99 -5.93 11.22
N MET A 278 -28.30 -6.00 10.07
CA MET A 278 -26.95 -5.43 9.89
C MET A 278 -26.94 -3.89 9.90
N LYS A 279 -28.02 -3.26 9.45
CA LYS A 279 -28.15 -1.78 9.42
C LYS A 279 -28.65 -1.19 10.75
N SER A 280 -29.24 -2.00 11.61
CA SER A 280 -29.81 -1.55 12.87
C SER A 280 -28.75 -1.45 13.96
N SER A 281 -28.39 -0.24 14.34
CA SER A 281 -27.54 0.02 15.51
C SER A 281 -28.36 -0.18 16.79
N GLY A 282 -28.27 -1.35 17.42
CA GLY A 282 -28.90 -1.64 18.70
C GLY A 282 -30.14 -2.54 18.62
N GLN A 283 -30.81 -2.75 19.76
CA GLN A 283 -31.94 -3.71 19.93
C GLN A 283 -33.28 -3.24 19.34
N SER A 284 -33.37 -2.14 18.59
CA SER A 284 -34.61 -1.58 18.08
C SER A 284 -35.31 -2.50 17.04
N TRP A 285 -34.55 -3.37 16.37
CA TRP A 285 -35.06 -4.37 15.42
C TRP A 285 -35.75 -5.58 16.08
N LEU A 286 -35.55 -5.74 17.41
CA LEU A 286 -36.21 -6.83 18.18
C LEU A 286 -37.68 -6.57 18.46
N LYS A 287 -38.16 -5.32 18.39
CA LYS A 287 -39.53 -4.97 18.69
C LYS A 287 -40.43 -5.13 17.46
N GLY A 288 -41.52 -5.87 17.60
CA GLY A 288 -42.56 -5.96 16.56
C GLY A 288 -43.17 -4.59 16.26
N ARG A 289 -43.44 -4.32 14.98
CA ARG A 289 -44.07 -3.09 14.51
C ARG A 289 -45.40 -3.43 13.81
N LYS A 290 -46.42 -2.59 14.00
CA LYS A 290 -47.68 -2.68 13.25
C LYS A 290 -47.46 -2.20 11.84
N ASN A 291 -47.80 -3.02 10.88
CA ASN A 291 -47.71 -2.74 9.45
C ASN A 291 -48.98 -3.23 8.76
N GLU A 292 -49.35 -2.59 7.67
CA GLU A 292 -50.32 -3.18 6.72
C GLU A 292 -49.53 -4.09 5.77
N ALA A 293 -50.03 -5.31 5.60
CA ALA A 293 -49.39 -6.34 4.81
C ALA A 293 -50.41 -7.26 4.16
N SER A 294 -50.02 -7.91 3.07
CA SER A 294 -50.76 -9.03 2.46
C SER A 294 -50.01 -10.32 2.75
N ILE A 295 -50.73 -11.28 3.23
CA ILE A 295 -50.28 -12.62 3.59
C ILE A 295 -50.73 -13.58 2.50
N LEU A 296 -49.81 -14.37 1.99
CA LEU A 296 -50.05 -15.40 0.99
C LEU A 296 -49.68 -16.77 1.55
N PHE A 297 -50.58 -17.70 1.56
CA PHE A 297 -50.30 -19.11 1.74
C PHE A 297 -50.50 -19.84 0.41
N ALA A 298 -49.55 -20.68 0.04
CA ALA A 298 -49.66 -21.57 -1.11
C ALA A 298 -49.31 -23.00 -0.67
N ASP A 299 -50.09 -23.96 -1.06
CA ASP A 299 -50.06 -25.34 -0.57
C ASP A 299 -50.31 -26.36 -1.69
N ILE A 300 -49.63 -27.49 -1.65
CA ILE A 300 -49.76 -28.55 -2.64
C ILE A 300 -50.96 -29.41 -2.29
N ARG A 301 -51.97 -29.44 -3.15
CA ARG A 301 -53.17 -30.23 -2.93
C ARG A 301 -52.92 -31.73 -3.14
N GLY A 302 -53.35 -32.54 -2.14
CA GLY A 302 -53.16 -33.99 -2.18
C GLY A 302 -51.71 -34.45 -1.87
N PHE A 303 -50.87 -33.54 -1.32
CA PHE A 303 -49.49 -33.89 -0.98
C PHE A 303 -49.40 -35.04 0.02
N THR A 304 -50.27 -35.10 1.04
CA THR A 304 -50.30 -36.20 2.03
C THR A 304 -50.50 -37.55 1.34
N ALA A 305 -51.43 -37.65 0.42
CA ALA A 305 -51.68 -38.89 -0.34
C ALA A 305 -50.50 -39.20 -1.31
N TYR A 306 -49.84 -38.18 -1.85
CA TYR A 306 -48.64 -38.37 -2.68
C TYR A 306 -47.46 -38.89 -1.88
N SER A 307 -47.25 -38.38 -0.67
CA SER A 307 -46.12 -38.76 0.19
C SER A 307 -46.27 -40.14 0.82
N GLU A 308 -47.52 -40.66 0.92
CA GLU A 308 -47.76 -42.03 1.39
C GLU A 308 -47.13 -43.07 0.45
N GLY A 309 -46.19 -43.87 0.98
CA GLY A 309 -45.50 -44.93 0.25
C GLY A 309 -44.36 -44.50 -0.65
N LYS A 310 -43.90 -43.24 -0.57
CA LYS A 310 -42.72 -42.70 -1.24
C LYS A 310 -41.52 -42.70 -0.33
N GLU A 311 -40.30 -42.80 -0.94
CA GLU A 311 -39.07 -42.62 -0.21
C GLU A 311 -38.93 -41.17 0.25
N PRO A 312 -38.47 -40.90 1.48
CA PRO A 312 -38.32 -39.53 2.02
C PRO A 312 -37.52 -38.61 1.15
N GLU A 313 -36.50 -39.08 0.49
CA GLU A 313 -35.61 -38.34 -0.39
C GLU A 313 -36.38 -37.82 -1.62
N GLU A 314 -37.26 -38.64 -2.22
CA GLU A 314 -38.08 -38.26 -3.37
C GLU A 314 -39.08 -37.15 -2.95
N VAL A 315 -39.67 -37.29 -1.77
CA VAL A 315 -40.58 -36.30 -1.21
C VAL A 315 -39.89 -34.95 -0.99
N VAL A 316 -38.71 -34.97 -0.40
CA VAL A 316 -37.86 -33.75 -0.14
C VAL A 316 -37.46 -33.10 -1.45
N GLU A 317 -37.05 -33.88 -2.47
CA GLU A 317 -36.68 -33.33 -3.77
C GLU A 317 -37.84 -32.55 -4.40
N LYS A 318 -39.06 -33.11 -4.35
CA LYS A 318 -40.27 -32.46 -4.89
C LYS A 318 -40.69 -31.22 -4.10
N LEU A 319 -40.58 -31.25 -2.78
CA LEU A 319 -40.79 -30.06 -1.95
C LEU A 319 -39.77 -28.96 -2.28
N ASN A 320 -38.50 -29.30 -2.44
CA ASN A 320 -37.43 -28.33 -2.79
C ASN A 320 -37.66 -27.72 -4.18
N GLU A 321 -38.20 -28.48 -5.15
CA GLU A 321 -38.60 -27.97 -6.46
C GLU A 321 -39.71 -26.91 -6.33
N PHE A 322 -40.80 -27.25 -5.60
CA PHE A 322 -41.88 -26.32 -5.30
C PHE A 322 -41.40 -25.06 -4.56
N PHE A 323 -40.66 -25.24 -3.46
CA PHE A 323 -40.17 -24.13 -2.65
C PHE A 323 -39.19 -23.22 -3.42
N SER A 324 -38.42 -23.78 -4.31
CA SER A 324 -37.50 -22.99 -5.16
C SER A 324 -38.26 -22.08 -6.11
N ILE A 325 -39.28 -22.61 -6.82
CA ILE A 325 -40.10 -21.84 -7.74
C ILE A 325 -40.92 -20.79 -6.95
N ALA A 326 -41.52 -21.19 -5.82
CA ALA A 326 -42.29 -20.28 -4.98
C ALA A 326 -41.46 -19.14 -4.43
N THR A 327 -40.25 -19.45 -3.93
CA THR A 327 -39.31 -18.43 -3.40
C THR A 327 -38.91 -17.46 -4.48
N GLU A 328 -38.55 -17.95 -5.68
CA GLU A 328 -38.14 -17.09 -6.80
C GLU A 328 -39.26 -16.09 -7.18
N VAL A 329 -40.50 -16.58 -7.36
CA VAL A 329 -41.66 -15.74 -7.72
C VAL A 329 -41.97 -14.73 -6.63
N ILE A 330 -41.99 -15.14 -5.37
CA ILE A 330 -42.29 -14.26 -4.24
C ILE A 330 -41.24 -13.11 -4.17
N LEU A 331 -39.93 -13.43 -4.33
CA LEU A 331 -38.86 -12.43 -4.31
C LEU A 331 -38.91 -11.51 -5.55
N GLU A 332 -39.23 -12.01 -6.73
CA GLU A 332 -39.40 -11.21 -7.95
C GLU A 332 -40.47 -10.14 -7.76
N HIS A 333 -41.57 -10.47 -7.07
CA HIS A 333 -42.65 -9.54 -6.70
C HIS A 333 -42.36 -8.76 -5.40
N ARG A 334 -41.10 -8.80 -4.89
CA ARG A 334 -40.66 -8.11 -3.66
C ARG A 334 -41.45 -8.55 -2.42
N GLY A 335 -41.93 -9.78 -2.39
CA GLY A 335 -42.48 -10.44 -1.21
C GLY A 335 -41.34 -10.98 -0.34
N TYR A 336 -41.65 -11.26 0.90
CA TYR A 336 -40.78 -11.91 1.88
C TYR A 336 -41.29 -13.32 2.15
N VAL A 337 -40.47 -14.35 1.98
CA VAL A 337 -40.78 -15.72 2.38
C VAL A 337 -40.53 -15.82 3.88
N ASP A 338 -41.63 -15.97 4.65
CA ASP A 338 -41.54 -16.09 6.10
C ASP A 338 -41.01 -17.47 6.50
N LYS A 339 -41.74 -18.50 6.12
CA LYS A 339 -41.38 -19.89 6.41
C LYS A 339 -42.06 -20.89 5.49
N PHE A 340 -41.55 -22.11 5.51
CA PHE A 340 -42.24 -23.28 4.98
C PHE A 340 -42.88 -24.05 6.13
N VAL A 341 -44.14 -24.47 5.94
CA VAL A 341 -44.90 -25.18 6.94
C VAL A 341 -45.45 -26.46 6.30
N GLY A 342 -44.73 -27.59 6.50
CA GLY A 342 -45.05 -28.82 5.77
C GLY A 342 -44.82 -28.63 4.27
N ASP A 343 -45.86 -28.77 3.48
CA ASP A 343 -45.95 -28.56 2.04
C ASP A 343 -46.48 -27.17 1.65
N SER A 344 -46.66 -26.28 2.64
CA SER A 344 -47.10 -24.92 2.43
C SER A 344 -45.95 -23.91 2.49
N VAL A 345 -46.03 -22.83 1.70
CA VAL A 345 -45.19 -21.64 1.82
C VAL A 345 -46.03 -20.48 2.38
N LEU A 346 -45.50 -19.81 3.39
CA LEU A 346 -46.01 -18.54 3.92
C LEU A 346 -45.16 -17.39 3.39
N ALA A 347 -45.80 -16.51 2.65
CA ALA A 347 -45.17 -15.30 2.14
C ALA A 347 -45.92 -14.05 2.60
N VAL A 348 -45.17 -12.96 2.74
CA VAL A 348 -45.70 -11.67 3.19
C VAL A 348 -45.23 -10.56 2.28
N PHE A 349 -46.15 -9.67 1.90
CA PHE A 349 -45.89 -8.48 1.10
C PHE A 349 -46.18 -7.24 1.95
N GLY A 350 -45.32 -6.24 1.91
CA GLY A 350 -45.41 -5.03 2.75
C GLY A 350 -44.55 -5.07 4.01
N VAL A 351 -43.83 -6.17 4.24
CA VAL A 351 -42.80 -6.31 5.29
C VAL A 351 -41.65 -7.15 4.76
N PRO A 352 -40.40 -6.99 5.26
CA PRO A 352 -39.94 -6.01 6.26
C PRO A 352 -39.87 -4.58 5.71
N VAL A 353 -40.00 -4.41 4.40
CA VAL A 353 -40.04 -3.11 3.72
C VAL A 353 -41.49 -2.76 3.41
N SER A 354 -41.96 -1.62 3.92
CA SER A 354 -43.35 -1.16 3.67
C SER A 354 -43.57 -0.86 2.18
N GLN A 355 -44.70 -1.31 1.65
CA GLN A 355 -45.13 -1.17 0.25
C GLN A 355 -46.61 -0.84 0.21
N HIS A 356 -47.00 0.21 -0.51
CA HIS A 356 -48.42 0.59 -0.64
C HIS A 356 -49.20 -0.37 -1.56
N ASP A 357 -48.50 -1.04 -2.47
CA ASP A 357 -49.04 -1.96 -3.48
C ASP A 357 -48.91 -3.45 -3.06
N HIS A 358 -48.78 -3.72 -1.74
CA HIS A 358 -48.56 -5.06 -1.22
C HIS A 358 -49.63 -6.06 -1.65
N LEU A 359 -50.92 -5.66 -1.72
CA LEU A 359 -52.00 -6.53 -2.15
C LEU A 359 -51.89 -6.88 -3.64
N GLU A 360 -51.67 -5.90 -4.49
CA GLU A 360 -51.50 -6.09 -5.93
C GLU A 360 -50.32 -7.03 -6.22
N ARG A 361 -49.20 -6.80 -5.57
CA ARG A 361 -47.99 -7.66 -5.70
C ARG A 361 -48.28 -9.10 -5.26
N SER A 362 -49.03 -9.29 -4.18
CA SER A 362 -49.35 -10.63 -3.71
C SER A 362 -50.24 -11.40 -4.69
N ILE A 363 -51.21 -10.72 -5.35
CA ILE A 363 -52.03 -11.29 -6.38
C ILE A 363 -51.21 -11.62 -7.64
N GLN A 364 -50.38 -10.71 -8.10
CA GLN A 364 -49.51 -10.93 -9.25
C GLN A 364 -48.57 -12.13 -9.00
N ALA A 365 -47.96 -12.19 -7.81
CA ALA A 365 -47.12 -13.32 -7.41
C ALA A 365 -47.88 -14.65 -7.40
N ALA A 366 -49.14 -14.67 -6.91
CA ALA A 366 -49.98 -15.86 -6.91
C ALA A 366 -50.29 -16.38 -8.31
N ILE A 367 -50.66 -15.45 -9.22
CA ILE A 367 -50.94 -15.78 -10.64
C ILE A 367 -49.67 -16.31 -11.34
N GLU A 368 -48.54 -15.65 -11.15
CA GLU A 368 -47.29 -16.08 -11.75
C GLU A 368 -46.80 -17.41 -11.18
N LEU A 369 -46.97 -17.62 -9.87
CA LEU A 369 -46.63 -18.87 -9.20
C LEU A 369 -47.42 -20.05 -9.80
N GLN A 370 -48.75 -19.92 -9.94
CA GLN A 370 -49.53 -20.94 -10.58
C GLN A 370 -49.10 -21.21 -12.02
N LYS A 371 -48.80 -20.15 -12.78
CA LYS A 371 -48.32 -20.28 -14.17
C LYS A 371 -47.00 -21.03 -14.27
N LYS A 372 -45.98 -20.64 -13.45
CA LYS A 372 -44.68 -21.31 -13.45
C LYS A 372 -44.76 -22.76 -13.00
N LEU A 373 -45.60 -23.05 -11.97
CA LEU A 373 -45.81 -24.41 -11.48
C LEU A 373 -46.55 -25.27 -12.49
N ALA A 374 -47.56 -24.74 -13.21
CA ALA A 374 -48.23 -25.42 -14.29
C ALA A 374 -47.25 -25.77 -15.44
N GLN A 375 -46.34 -24.88 -15.77
CA GLN A 375 -45.28 -25.14 -16.78
C GLN A 375 -44.32 -26.24 -16.32
N ALA A 376 -43.87 -26.21 -15.07
CA ALA A 376 -42.99 -27.22 -14.49
C ALA A 376 -43.70 -28.59 -14.42
N GLY A 377 -45.00 -28.61 -14.11
CA GLY A 377 -45.80 -29.81 -14.06
C GLY A 377 -46.02 -30.48 -15.40
N ASN A 378 -46.07 -29.74 -16.51
CA ASN A 378 -46.21 -30.30 -17.88
C ASN A 378 -45.01 -31.21 -18.27
N ASN A 379 -43.90 -31.10 -17.60
CA ASN A 379 -42.71 -31.96 -17.81
C ASN A 379 -42.80 -33.32 -17.09
N GLY A 380 -44.00 -33.76 -16.69
CA GLY A 380 -44.22 -35.08 -16.10
C GLY A 380 -44.51 -35.09 -14.58
N ASN A 381 -44.69 -33.91 -13.96
CA ASN A 381 -44.93 -33.78 -12.54
C ASN A 381 -46.32 -33.19 -12.26
N SER A 382 -47.36 -34.01 -12.32
CA SER A 382 -48.76 -33.59 -12.15
C SER A 382 -49.07 -32.99 -10.76
N LEU A 383 -48.24 -33.25 -9.76
CA LEU A 383 -48.39 -32.73 -8.40
C LEU A 383 -48.30 -31.21 -8.33
N LEU A 384 -47.40 -30.61 -9.08
CA LEU A 384 -47.19 -29.16 -9.09
C LEU A 384 -48.32 -28.37 -9.76
N HIS A 385 -49.24 -29.04 -10.49
CA HIS A 385 -50.44 -28.41 -11.02
C HIS A 385 -51.54 -28.18 -9.97
N SER A 386 -51.42 -28.82 -8.83
CA SER A 386 -52.46 -28.87 -7.82
C SER A 386 -52.21 -27.92 -6.65
N ILE A 387 -51.89 -26.66 -6.95
CA ILE A 387 -51.60 -25.68 -5.90
C ILE A 387 -52.84 -24.84 -5.59
N GLY A 388 -53.23 -24.79 -4.32
CA GLY A 388 -54.20 -23.83 -3.81
C GLY A 388 -53.53 -22.62 -3.16
N ILE A 389 -54.06 -21.44 -3.38
CA ILE A 389 -53.51 -20.20 -2.82
C ILE A 389 -54.57 -19.40 -2.09
N GLY A 390 -54.26 -19.00 -0.85
CA GLY A 390 -55.09 -18.10 -0.04
C GLY A 390 -54.36 -16.78 0.26
N ILE A 391 -55.05 -15.66 0.02
CA ILE A 391 -54.49 -14.31 0.26
C ILE A 391 -55.43 -13.52 1.18
N ALA A 392 -54.84 -12.82 2.18
CA ALA A 392 -55.60 -11.86 2.99
C ALA A 392 -54.71 -10.65 3.34
N SER A 393 -55.33 -9.47 3.35
CA SER A 393 -54.65 -8.23 3.70
C SER A 393 -55.16 -7.66 5.00
N GLY A 394 -54.31 -6.98 5.74
CA GLY A 394 -54.69 -6.25 6.94
C GLY A 394 -53.52 -5.90 7.84
N VAL A 395 -53.84 -5.40 9.01
CA VAL A 395 -52.84 -4.99 10.00
C VAL A 395 -52.23 -6.22 10.67
N VAL A 396 -50.90 -6.30 10.64
CA VAL A 396 -50.11 -7.34 11.32
C VAL A 396 -49.05 -6.69 12.19
N VAL A 397 -48.54 -7.43 13.15
CA VAL A 397 -47.31 -7.12 13.89
C VAL A 397 -46.19 -7.93 13.26
N ALA A 398 -45.25 -7.27 12.59
CA ALA A 398 -44.08 -7.87 12.01
C ALA A 398 -42.87 -7.62 12.89
N GLY A 399 -42.06 -8.63 13.18
CA GLY A 399 -40.87 -8.51 14.00
C GLY A 399 -40.32 -9.84 14.51
N ASN A 400 -39.35 -9.77 15.39
CA ASN A 400 -38.78 -10.95 16.02
C ASN A 400 -39.69 -11.46 17.13
N ILE A 401 -40.16 -12.67 16.98
CA ILE A 401 -41.09 -13.33 17.88
C ILE A 401 -40.45 -14.64 18.35
N GLY A 402 -40.49 -14.89 19.65
CA GLY A 402 -39.93 -16.09 20.22
C GLY A 402 -39.34 -15.86 21.61
N SER A 403 -38.34 -16.69 21.96
CA SER A 403 -37.61 -16.62 23.22
C SER A 403 -36.23 -15.94 23.04
N GLN A 404 -35.56 -15.66 24.15
CA GLN A 404 -34.19 -15.13 24.10
C GLN A 404 -33.17 -16.06 23.40
N ILE A 405 -33.48 -17.36 23.31
CA ILE A 405 -32.59 -18.38 22.74
C ILE A 405 -32.96 -18.67 21.28
N LYS A 406 -34.27 -18.61 20.92
CA LYS A 406 -34.78 -18.88 19.58
C LYS A 406 -35.81 -17.84 19.18
N MET A 407 -35.50 -17.06 18.17
CA MET A 407 -36.38 -16.05 17.58
C MET A 407 -36.58 -16.33 16.10
N GLU A 408 -37.72 -15.94 15.60
CA GLU A 408 -38.07 -15.93 14.17
C GLU A 408 -38.59 -14.55 13.81
N TYR A 409 -38.10 -14.00 12.69
CA TYR A 409 -38.73 -12.82 12.12
C TYR A 409 -39.99 -13.27 11.39
N THR A 410 -41.15 -12.92 11.90
CA THR A 410 -42.45 -13.38 11.38
C THR A 410 -43.54 -12.34 11.60
N VAL A 411 -44.73 -12.64 11.11
CA VAL A 411 -45.92 -11.80 11.26
C VAL A 411 -46.98 -12.48 12.12
N ILE A 412 -47.63 -11.69 12.98
CA ILE A 412 -48.78 -12.12 13.75
C ILE A 412 -49.92 -11.14 13.50
N GLY A 413 -51.12 -11.66 13.23
CA GLY A 413 -52.34 -10.88 13.01
C GLY A 413 -53.51 -11.73 12.56
N ASP A 414 -54.69 -11.17 12.63
CA ASP A 414 -55.93 -11.84 12.16
C ASP A 414 -55.83 -12.22 10.68
N SER A 415 -55.20 -11.36 9.85
CA SER A 415 -54.99 -11.59 8.42
C SER A 415 -54.20 -12.86 8.12
N VAL A 416 -53.30 -13.29 9.03
CA VAL A 416 -52.54 -14.54 8.87
C VAL A 416 -53.46 -15.75 8.98
N ASN A 417 -54.39 -15.75 9.97
CA ASN A 417 -55.33 -16.80 10.16
C ASN A 417 -56.35 -16.85 9.00
N VAL A 418 -56.78 -15.67 8.53
CA VAL A 418 -57.67 -15.56 7.37
C VAL A 418 -57.02 -16.15 6.13
N ALA A 419 -55.79 -15.77 5.79
CA ALA A 419 -55.08 -16.29 4.63
C ALA A 419 -54.87 -17.81 4.69
N SER A 420 -54.53 -18.35 5.86
CA SER A 420 -54.42 -19.79 6.10
C SER A 420 -55.74 -20.53 5.88
N TYR A 421 -56.83 -19.96 6.39
CA TYR A 421 -58.17 -20.54 6.16
C TYR A 421 -58.53 -20.51 4.67
N LEU A 422 -58.32 -19.38 3.99
CA LEU A 422 -58.60 -19.24 2.56
C LEU A 422 -57.78 -20.23 1.73
N ASN A 423 -56.52 -20.42 2.12
CA ASN A 423 -55.70 -21.45 1.51
C ASN A 423 -56.35 -22.84 1.68
N SER A 424 -56.83 -23.19 2.87
CA SER A 424 -57.44 -24.52 3.11
C SER A 424 -58.66 -24.83 2.27
N ILE A 425 -59.44 -23.81 1.87
CA ILE A 425 -60.65 -23.97 1.04
C ILE A 425 -60.37 -23.78 -0.47
N ALA A 426 -59.24 -23.27 -0.85
CA ALA A 426 -58.87 -23.12 -2.25
C ALA A 426 -58.70 -24.49 -2.91
N GLY A 427 -59.36 -24.74 -4.02
CA GLY A 427 -59.18 -25.95 -4.83
C GLY A 427 -57.84 -25.95 -5.60
N PRO A 428 -57.52 -27.07 -6.29
CA PRO A 428 -56.37 -27.15 -7.19
C PRO A 428 -56.43 -26.06 -8.27
N GLY A 429 -55.40 -25.24 -8.38
CA GLY A 429 -55.34 -24.14 -9.35
C GLY A 429 -56.15 -22.90 -8.96
N GLU A 430 -56.72 -22.83 -7.77
CA GLU A 430 -57.51 -21.68 -7.32
C GLU A 430 -56.69 -20.70 -6.47
N ILE A 431 -57.00 -19.41 -6.67
CA ILE A 431 -56.51 -18.31 -5.82
C ILE A 431 -57.74 -17.69 -5.16
N ILE A 432 -57.83 -17.80 -3.85
CA ILE A 432 -58.91 -17.22 -3.04
C ILE A 432 -58.38 -16.06 -2.22
N ILE A 433 -59.06 -14.92 -2.30
CA ILE A 433 -58.70 -13.73 -1.57
C ILE A 433 -59.82 -13.29 -0.64
N GLY A 434 -59.45 -12.94 0.59
CA GLY A 434 -60.35 -12.34 1.57
C GLY A 434 -60.08 -10.85 1.67
N SER A 435 -61.12 -10.05 1.44
CA SER A 435 -61.00 -8.60 1.57
C SER A 435 -62.29 -8.03 2.17
N ASN A 436 -62.11 -7.13 3.13
CA ASN A 436 -63.18 -6.27 3.59
C ASN A 436 -63.36 -5.03 2.69
N GLU A 437 -62.43 -4.77 1.81
CA GLU A 437 -62.42 -3.66 0.87
C GLU A 437 -62.74 -4.19 -0.53
N LYS A 438 -63.47 -3.41 -1.30
CA LYS A 438 -63.89 -3.76 -2.66
C LYS A 438 -62.66 -4.00 -3.55
N ILE A 439 -62.39 -5.28 -3.83
CA ILE A 439 -61.41 -5.70 -4.87
C ILE A 439 -61.82 -5.15 -6.26
N ALA A 440 -63.09 -4.69 -6.39
CA ALA A 440 -63.59 -3.99 -7.57
C ALA A 440 -62.86 -2.69 -7.94
N LEU A 441 -61.90 -2.23 -7.13
CA LEU A 441 -61.05 -1.04 -7.40
C LEU A 441 -59.77 -1.34 -8.21
N TYR A 442 -59.42 -2.63 -8.37
CA TYR A 442 -58.26 -2.98 -9.20
C TYR A 442 -58.79 -3.36 -10.59
N ASP A 443 -58.79 -2.43 -11.52
CA ASP A 443 -59.11 -2.65 -12.95
C ASP A 443 -58.24 -3.75 -13.60
N SER A 444 -57.19 -4.19 -12.86
CA SER A 444 -56.19 -5.16 -13.33
C SER A 444 -56.55 -6.62 -13.14
N PHE A 445 -57.48 -6.99 -12.25
CA PHE A 445 -57.79 -8.37 -11.94
C PHE A 445 -59.29 -8.66 -12.05
N ALA A 446 -59.66 -9.79 -12.69
CA ALA A 446 -61.02 -10.29 -12.64
C ALA A 446 -61.17 -11.17 -11.39
N ALA A 447 -62.21 -10.89 -10.60
CA ALA A 447 -62.49 -11.63 -9.37
C ALA A 447 -63.98 -11.98 -9.27
N ASP A 448 -64.31 -13.26 -9.14
CA ASP A 448 -65.60 -13.73 -8.95
C ASP A 448 -65.99 -13.80 -7.45
N PRO A 449 -67.05 -13.17 -7.01
CA PRO A 449 -67.51 -13.27 -5.62
C PRO A 449 -67.91 -14.69 -5.27
N LEU A 450 -67.51 -15.18 -4.11
CA LEU A 450 -67.95 -16.45 -3.52
C LEU A 450 -68.82 -16.18 -2.30
N GLU A 451 -69.47 -17.22 -1.82
CA GLU A 451 -70.28 -17.11 -0.59
C GLU A 451 -69.43 -16.67 0.60
N PRO A 452 -69.81 -15.62 1.36
CA PRO A 452 -69.09 -15.17 2.52
C PRO A 452 -68.88 -16.28 3.54
N GLN A 453 -67.61 -16.39 4.05
CA GLN A 453 -67.27 -17.50 4.95
C GLN A 453 -67.13 -17.03 6.40
N LYS A 454 -67.55 -17.90 7.32
CA LYS A 454 -67.38 -17.73 8.76
C LYS A 454 -66.00 -18.34 9.17
N ILE A 455 -65.06 -17.53 9.54
CA ILE A 455 -63.73 -18.00 9.94
C ILE A 455 -63.68 -18.19 11.45
N LYS A 456 -63.17 -19.34 11.90
CA LYS A 456 -63.08 -19.68 13.33
C LYS A 456 -62.26 -18.62 14.08
N GLY A 457 -62.84 -18.10 15.18
CA GLY A 457 -62.14 -17.07 16.00
C GLY A 457 -62.42 -15.64 15.59
N ARG A 458 -63.25 -15.40 14.55
CA ARG A 458 -63.63 -14.06 14.09
C ARG A 458 -65.17 -13.83 14.24
N GLU A 459 -65.52 -12.61 14.66
CA GLU A 459 -66.88 -12.15 14.63
C GLU A 459 -67.24 -11.60 13.24
N GLY A 460 -68.29 -12.17 12.63
CA GLY A 460 -68.79 -11.78 11.31
C GLY A 460 -68.29 -12.67 10.16
N LEU A 461 -68.86 -12.41 8.99
CA LEU A 461 -68.52 -13.10 7.74
C LEU A 461 -67.44 -12.35 7.01
N VAL A 462 -66.56 -13.08 6.37
CA VAL A 462 -65.50 -12.51 5.49
C VAL A 462 -65.94 -12.66 4.05
N ASN A 463 -66.00 -11.56 3.31
CA ASN A 463 -66.22 -11.60 1.87
C ASN A 463 -64.99 -12.20 1.18
N ILE A 464 -65.22 -13.21 0.36
CA ILE A 464 -64.16 -13.92 -0.36
C ILE A 464 -64.41 -13.88 -1.86
N TYR A 465 -63.33 -13.90 -2.61
CA TYR A 465 -63.35 -13.79 -4.07
C TYR A 465 -62.36 -14.80 -4.65
N ARG A 466 -62.77 -15.39 -5.80
CA ARG A 466 -61.84 -16.21 -6.61
C ARG A 466 -61.21 -15.32 -7.69
N ILE A 467 -59.89 -15.29 -7.74
CA ILE A 467 -59.16 -14.59 -8.81
C ILE A 467 -59.21 -15.45 -10.07
N THR A 468 -59.75 -14.90 -11.15
CA THR A 468 -59.76 -15.51 -12.46
C THR A 468 -58.66 -14.94 -13.32
N ASN A 469 -57.91 -15.80 -14.01
CA ASN A 469 -56.67 -15.49 -14.72
C ASN A 469 -56.86 -14.67 -16.01
N GLN A 470 -57.94 -13.92 -16.15
CA GLN A 470 -58.23 -13.09 -17.31
C GLN A 470 -58.00 -11.61 -16.98
N HIS A 471 -56.96 -11.02 -17.58
CA HIS A 471 -56.89 -9.58 -17.73
C HIS A 471 -58.23 -9.14 -18.38
N LYS A 472 -58.96 -8.26 -17.75
CA LYS A 472 -59.96 -7.46 -18.46
C LYS A 472 -59.19 -6.59 -19.46
N ASN A 473 -59.34 -6.92 -20.79
CA ASN A 473 -58.93 -6.05 -21.88
C ASN A 473 -59.67 -4.72 -21.80
#